data_dbc09d75fbb09b65c1142ebe09a35a86
#
_entry.id   dbc09d75fbb09b65c1142ebe09a35a86
#
_cell.length_a   1.000
_cell.length_b   1.000
_cell.length_c   1.000
_cell.angle_alpha   90.00
_cell.angle_beta   90.00
_cell.angle_gamma   90.00
#
_symmetry.space_group_name_H-M   'P 1'
#
loop_
_entity.id
_entity.type
_entity.pdbx_description
1 polymer ?
#
loop_
_entity_poly.entity_id
_entity_poly.type
_entity_poly.pdbx_seq_one_letter_code
_entity_poly.pdbx_strand_id
1 'polypeptide(L)'
;MNILYIEHYVGSPTYGMEFRPYYLSKEWVKAGHQVTIIGSSFSHLRQRNPIVNMDFQEEMVDGIRYVWLKGNAYEGSISRIRNILSFVWKLQRNAMRIAKQCKPDLVIASSTYPLDNIPARKIARLSGAKYTYEIHDIWPLSPMLIGGYSKYHPFIRVMQWGEDYAYKHVDKVVSLLWNAEDHCKERGLADGKFVCIPNGYNPEEWVSSKFDLEIPKEHQTVFDSLKGKTIVGFAGGFAASGNVISLVNAAVQLKNRTDVHFVMVGKGPELPSYEKVIEENKLTNITILPSVPKSLIPAINKHFDIAHLGGTHSVLHQYGTSYNKMTDYMLCSLPIVQSVDEPGSVVERVGCGIRVEAENVEAIANAIVKLADMSSEERKAMGRKGKEYVEKNLPWSKLAEDFLKPFQS
;
A
#
# COMPACT_ATOMS: atom_id res chain seq x y z
N MET A 1 -20.34 6.34 -16.60
CA MET A 1 -20.05 7.53 -15.78
C MET A 1 -18.77 8.19 -16.27
N ASN A 2 -18.69 9.51 -16.13
CA ASN A 2 -17.45 10.24 -16.28
C ASN A 2 -16.83 10.42 -14.88
N ILE A 3 -15.66 9.84 -14.65
CA ILE A 3 -14.99 9.84 -13.34
C ILE A 3 -13.79 10.76 -13.41
N LEU A 4 -13.72 11.74 -12.51
CA LEU A 4 -12.58 12.60 -12.32
C LEU A 4 -11.82 12.18 -11.06
N TYR A 5 -10.59 11.72 -11.22
CA TYR A 5 -9.71 11.28 -10.15
C TYR A 5 -8.60 12.32 -9.95
N ILE A 6 -8.52 12.93 -8.79
CA ILE A 6 -7.48 13.91 -8.43
C ILE A 6 -6.50 13.25 -7.49
N GLU A 7 -5.28 13.00 -7.97
CA GLU A 7 -4.22 12.36 -7.20
C GLU A 7 -2.86 12.97 -7.55
N HIS A 8 -2.30 13.74 -6.61
CA HIS A 8 -1.06 14.48 -6.81
C HIS A 8 0.10 13.57 -7.27
N TYR A 9 0.22 12.41 -6.64
CA TYR A 9 1.37 11.50 -6.78
C TYR A 9 1.10 10.32 -7.71
N VAL A 10 -0.02 10.33 -8.43
CA VAL A 10 -0.44 9.21 -9.29
C VAL A 10 0.68 8.69 -10.16
N GLY A 11 0.79 7.37 -10.23
CA GLY A 11 1.71 6.66 -11.11
C GLY A 11 1.00 5.84 -12.18
N SER A 12 1.74 4.95 -12.79
CA SER A 12 1.28 3.94 -13.75
C SER A 12 2.41 2.91 -13.92
N PRO A 13 2.21 1.79 -14.64
CA PRO A 13 3.29 0.88 -15.00
C PRO A 13 4.46 1.56 -15.69
N THR A 14 4.21 2.65 -16.44
CA THR A 14 5.25 3.44 -17.12
C THR A 14 6.06 4.31 -16.16
N TYR A 15 5.43 4.85 -15.12
CA TYR A 15 6.02 5.84 -14.23
C TYR A 15 6.42 5.30 -12.86
N GLY A 16 5.88 4.16 -12.45
CA GLY A 16 6.03 3.61 -11.10
C GLY A 16 4.91 4.04 -10.16
N MET A 17 5.12 3.89 -8.84
CA MET A 17 4.11 4.21 -7.81
C MET A 17 3.60 5.66 -7.93
N GLU A 18 2.39 5.98 -7.60
CA GLU A 18 1.32 5.28 -6.89
C GLU A 18 0.40 4.55 -7.88
N PHE A 19 0.16 3.26 -7.68
CA PHE A 19 -0.55 2.41 -8.67
C PHE A 19 -2.06 2.30 -8.46
N ARG A 20 -2.58 2.52 -7.27
CA ARG A 20 -3.99 2.32 -6.95
C ARG A 20 -4.95 3.07 -7.88
N PRO A 21 -4.75 4.39 -8.14
CA PRO A 21 -5.61 5.12 -9.07
C PRO A 21 -5.61 4.53 -10.48
N TYR A 22 -4.45 4.04 -10.93
CA TYR A 22 -4.31 3.39 -12.23
C TYR A 22 -5.11 2.08 -12.31
N TYR A 23 -4.95 1.17 -11.33
CA TYR A 23 -5.64 -0.12 -11.39
C TYR A 23 -7.16 0.02 -11.27
N LEU A 24 -7.66 0.85 -10.36
CA LEU A 24 -9.10 1.15 -10.27
C LEU A 24 -9.62 1.74 -11.57
N SER A 25 -8.92 2.74 -12.12
CA SER A 25 -9.30 3.42 -13.36
C SER A 25 -9.31 2.48 -14.56
N LYS A 26 -8.33 1.56 -14.65
CA LYS A 26 -8.25 0.56 -15.70
C LYS A 26 -9.49 -0.36 -15.70
N GLU A 27 -9.93 -0.81 -14.52
CA GLU A 27 -11.12 -1.62 -14.39
C GLU A 27 -12.39 -0.82 -14.72
N TRP A 28 -12.48 0.44 -14.32
CA TRP A 28 -13.60 1.31 -14.70
C TRP A 28 -13.66 1.56 -16.23
N VAL A 29 -12.52 1.76 -16.88
CA VAL A 29 -12.46 1.87 -18.34
C VAL A 29 -12.93 0.58 -19.01
N LYS A 30 -12.50 -0.59 -18.53
CA LYS A 30 -13.01 -1.90 -19.01
C LYS A 30 -14.54 -2.03 -18.84
N ALA A 31 -15.08 -1.46 -17.77
CA ALA A 31 -16.53 -1.42 -17.51
C ALA A 31 -17.29 -0.34 -18.31
N GLY A 32 -16.62 0.37 -19.23
CA GLY A 32 -17.24 1.37 -20.12
C GLY A 32 -17.36 2.78 -19.51
N HIS A 33 -16.69 3.06 -18.42
CA HIS A 33 -16.63 4.42 -17.84
C HIS A 33 -15.52 5.25 -18.52
N GLN A 34 -15.69 6.56 -18.57
CA GLN A 34 -14.64 7.51 -18.97
C GLN A 34 -13.91 8.01 -17.73
N VAL A 35 -12.61 7.82 -17.68
CA VAL A 35 -11.80 8.20 -16.52
C VAL A 35 -10.77 9.24 -16.92
N THR A 36 -10.74 10.34 -16.16
CA THR A 36 -9.70 11.36 -16.24
C THR A 36 -8.97 11.42 -14.90
N ILE A 37 -7.66 11.24 -14.91
CA ILE A 37 -6.81 11.42 -13.71
C ILE A 37 -6.06 12.73 -13.84
N ILE A 38 -6.13 13.60 -12.82
CA ILE A 38 -5.31 14.81 -12.75
C ILE A 38 -4.22 14.60 -11.72
N GLY A 39 -2.96 14.66 -12.17
CA GLY A 39 -1.76 14.52 -11.34
C GLY A 39 -0.76 15.64 -11.50
N SER A 40 0.21 15.71 -10.57
CA SER A 40 1.38 16.58 -10.73
C SER A 40 2.44 15.90 -11.60
N SER A 41 3.14 16.67 -12.41
CA SER A 41 4.24 16.15 -13.23
C SER A 41 5.45 15.69 -12.40
N PHE A 42 5.60 16.13 -11.16
CA PHE A 42 6.67 15.69 -10.28
C PHE A 42 6.15 14.98 -9.03
N SER A 43 6.69 13.79 -8.76
CA SER A 43 6.50 13.03 -7.55
C SER A 43 7.80 12.32 -7.16
N HIS A 44 8.17 12.39 -5.89
CA HIS A 44 9.32 11.65 -5.32
C HIS A 44 9.06 10.14 -5.19
N LEU A 45 7.81 9.70 -5.32
CA LEU A 45 7.42 8.29 -5.24
C LEU A 45 7.61 7.55 -6.57
N ARG A 46 7.60 8.29 -7.69
CA ARG A 46 7.75 7.67 -9.01
C ARG A 46 9.20 7.31 -9.32
N GLN A 47 9.38 6.23 -10.04
CA GLN A 47 10.68 5.86 -10.60
C GLN A 47 11.08 6.80 -11.75
N ARG A 48 10.08 7.25 -12.53
CA ARG A 48 10.24 8.18 -13.64
C ARG A 48 9.10 9.20 -13.64
N ASN A 49 9.41 10.46 -13.77
CA ASN A 49 8.40 11.51 -13.88
C ASN A 49 8.07 11.81 -15.36
N PRO A 50 6.81 12.14 -15.69
CA PRO A 50 6.44 12.57 -17.04
C PRO A 50 7.10 13.92 -17.39
N ILE A 51 7.46 14.08 -18.67
CA ILE A 51 7.98 15.35 -19.19
C ILE A 51 6.79 16.25 -19.54
N VAL A 52 6.61 17.32 -18.78
CA VAL A 52 5.46 18.23 -18.90
C VAL A 52 5.95 19.67 -19.10
N ASN A 53 5.61 20.25 -20.24
CA ASN A 53 6.02 21.60 -20.61
C ASN A 53 5.06 22.67 -20.11
N MET A 54 3.75 22.35 -20.05
CA MET A 54 2.70 23.29 -19.64
C MET A 54 1.63 22.59 -18.77
N ASP A 55 0.88 23.37 -18.02
CA ASP A 55 -0.27 22.85 -17.26
C ASP A 55 -1.34 22.30 -18.21
N PHE A 56 -2.00 21.22 -17.80
CA PHE A 56 -3.03 20.51 -18.55
C PHE A 56 -2.51 19.80 -19.80
N GLN A 57 -1.25 19.37 -19.80
CA GLN A 57 -0.74 18.46 -20.81
C GLN A 57 -1.37 17.07 -20.60
N GLU A 58 -1.84 16.47 -21.69
CA GLU A 58 -2.60 15.24 -21.67
C GLU A 58 -1.82 14.09 -22.28
N GLU A 59 -2.07 12.91 -21.78
CA GLU A 59 -1.66 11.65 -22.40
C GLU A 59 -2.70 10.54 -22.14
N MET A 60 -2.71 9.53 -22.97
CA MET A 60 -3.55 8.34 -22.78
C MET A 60 -2.70 7.17 -22.34
N VAL A 61 -3.09 6.52 -21.23
CA VAL A 61 -2.44 5.31 -20.73
C VAL A 61 -3.54 4.25 -20.51
N ASP A 62 -3.53 3.17 -21.28
CA ASP A 62 -4.51 2.08 -21.19
C ASP A 62 -5.99 2.53 -21.19
N GLY A 63 -6.33 3.54 -22.02
CA GLY A 63 -7.67 4.11 -22.11
C GLY A 63 -8.02 5.13 -21.01
N ILE A 64 -7.11 5.39 -20.09
CA ILE A 64 -7.25 6.39 -19.03
C ILE A 64 -6.64 7.70 -19.52
N ARG A 65 -7.38 8.80 -19.42
CA ARG A 65 -6.89 10.13 -19.74
C ARG A 65 -6.15 10.73 -18.56
N TYR A 66 -4.82 10.84 -18.66
CA TYR A 66 -3.99 11.57 -17.70
C TYR A 66 -3.87 13.03 -18.09
N VAL A 67 -4.07 13.91 -17.11
CA VAL A 67 -3.92 15.37 -17.24
C VAL A 67 -2.86 15.83 -16.25
N TRP A 68 -1.73 16.26 -16.75
CA TRP A 68 -0.60 16.67 -15.92
C TRP A 68 -0.59 18.16 -15.64
N LEU A 69 -0.53 18.52 -14.35
CA LEU A 69 -0.20 19.88 -13.93
C LEU A 69 1.31 19.96 -13.68
N LYS A 70 1.95 20.98 -14.26
CA LYS A 70 3.40 21.18 -14.12
C LYS A 70 3.75 21.40 -12.64
N GLY A 71 4.47 20.45 -12.04
CA GLY A 71 5.04 20.50 -10.71
C GLY A 71 6.54 20.77 -10.77
N ASN A 72 7.07 21.47 -9.78
CA ASN A 72 8.52 21.65 -9.63
C ASN A 72 9.10 20.48 -8.82
N ALA A 73 10.32 20.08 -9.19
CA ALA A 73 11.11 19.20 -8.33
C ALA A 73 11.30 19.84 -6.95
N TYR A 74 11.35 19.01 -5.93
CA TYR A 74 11.56 19.49 -4.56
C TYR A 74 12.52 18.57 -3.80
N GLU A 75 13.29 19.19 -2.94
CA GLU A 75 14.12 18.53 -1.93
C GLU A 75 13.77 19.15 -0.57
N GLY A 76 13.45 18.28 0.39
CA GLY A 76 13.08 18.69 1.74
C GLY A 76 11.62 19.18 1.90
N SER A 77 11.25 19.45 3.16
CA SER A 77 9.85 19.65 3.58
C SER A 77 9.22 20.94 3.04
N ILE A 78 9.96 22.05 3.03
CA ILE A 78 9.41 23.37 2.63
C ILE A 78 9.06 23.39 1.14
N SER A 79 9.96 22.89 0.30
CA SER A 79 9.73 22.85 -1.15
C SER A 79 8.60 21.86 -1.50
N ARG A 80 8.44 20.76 -0.74
CA ARG A 80 7.30 19.85 -0.85
C ARG A 80 5.98 20.54 -0.51
N ILE A 81 5.94 21.33 0.57
CA ILE A 81 4.74 22.12 0.93
C ILE A 81 4.38 23.11 -0.18
N ARG A 82 5.34 23.81 -0.76
CA ARG A 82 5.12 24.73 -1.89
C ARG A 82 4.55 23.98 -3.11
N ASN A 83 5.06 22.78 -3.40
CA ASN A 83 4.56 21.95 -4.50
C ASN A 83 3.09 21.55 -4.26
N ILE A 84 2.74 21.09 -3.03
CA ILE A 84 1.37 20.79 -2.61
C ILE A 84 0.45 21.99 -2.82
N LEU A 85 0.81 23.15 -2.27
CA LEU A 85 0.00 24.36 -2.37
C LEU A 85 -0.16 24.84 -3.82
N SER A 86 0.88 24.72 -4.64
CA SER A 86 0.82 25.03 -6.07
C SER A 86 -0.18 24.13 -6.81
N PHE A 87 -0.15 22.81 -6.54
CA PHE A 87 -1.09 21.85 -7.15
C PHE A 87 -2.54 22.19 -6.77
N VAL A 88 -2.82 22.37 -5.49
CA VAL A 88 -4.16 22.72 -4.98
C VAL A 88 -4.63 24.06 -5.56
N TRP A 89 -3.76 25.06 -5.62
CA TRP A 89 -4.09 26.39 -6.18
C TRP A 89 -4.42 26.29 -7.67
N LYS A 90 -3.66 25.54 -8.46
CA LYS A 90 -3.92 25.33 -9.88
C LYS A 90 -5.27 24.67 -10.12
N LEU A 91 -5.60 23.64 -9.36
CA LEU A 91 -6.92 23.00 -9.40
C LEU A 91 -8.04 24.00 -9.04
N GLN A 92 -7.86 24.75 -7.94
CA GLN A 92 -8.86 25.71 -7.45
C GLN A 92 -9.13 26.82 -8.46
N ARG A 93 -8.07 27.38 -9.09
CA ARG A 93 -8.16 28.44 -10.10
C ARG A 93 -8.86 27.93 -11.36
N ASN A 94 -8.61 26.70 -11.75
CA ASN A 94 -9.13 26.11 -12.99
C ASN A 94 -10.36 25.23 -12.79
N ALA A 95 -11.00 25.26 -11.62
CA ALA A 95 -12.12 24.37 -11.29
C ALA A 95 -13.28 24.44 -12.31
N MET A 96 -13.64 25.64 -12.80
CA MET A 96 -14.66 25.82 -13.84
C MET A 96 -14.25 25.22 -15.19
N ARG A 97 -12.99 25.38 -15.59
CA ARG A 97 -12.44 24.76 -16.80
C ARG A 97 -12.53 23.24 -16.70
N ILE A 98 -12.03 22.67 -15.58
CA ILE A 98 -12.04 21.22 -15.33
C ILE A 98 -13.48 20.67 -15.36
N ALA A 99 -14.40 21.32 -14.65
CA ALA A 99 -15.81 20.94 -14.64
C ALA A 99 -16.43 20.90 -16.05
N LYS A 100 -16.16 21.90 -16.87
CA LYS A 100 -16.68 22.00 -18.25
C LYS A 100 -16.05 20.96 -19.19
N GLN A 101 -14.76 20.70 -19.04
CA GLN A 101 -14.01 19.79 -19.93
C GLN A 101 -14.23 18.32 -19.57
N CYS A 102 -14.25 17.96 -18.27
CA CYS A 102 -14.40 16.59 -17.82
C CYS A 102 -15.86 16.17 -17.64
N LYS A 103 -16.78 17.13 -17.35
CA LYS A 103 -18.19 16.88 -17.05
C LYS A 103 -18.37 15.65 -16.15
N PRO A 104 -17.71 15.61 -14.98
CA PRO A 104 -17.72 14.43 -14.14
C PRO A 104 -19.10 14.14 -13.55
N ASP A 105 -19.41 12.86 -13.39
CA ASP A 105 -20.51 12.35 -12.57
C ASP A 105 -20.02 12.07 -11.14
N LEU A 106 -18.71 11.76 -11.00
CA LEU A 106 -18.03 11.50 -9.73
C LEU A 106 -16.67 12.21 -9.72
N VAL A 107 -16.37 12.92 -8.63
CA VAL A 107 -15.07 13.53 -8.34
C VAL A 107 -14.45 12.86 -7.12
N ILE A 108 -13.26 12.31 -7.28
CA ILE A 108 -12.49 11.63 -6.24
C ILE A 108 -11.28 12.51 -5.88
N ALA A 109 -11.18 12.93 -4.62
CA ALA A 109 -9.98 13.53 -4.05
C ALA A 109 -9.18 12.45 -3.33
N SER A 110 -7.96 12.18 -3.77
CA SER A 110 -7.19 11.01 -3.36
C SER A 110 -5.72 11.30 -3.05
N SER A 111 -5.31 12.56 -3.02
CA SER A 111 -3.94 12.86 -2.61
C SER A 111 -3.71 12.48 -1.14
N THR A 112 -2.47 12.10 -0.82
CA THR A 112 -2.09 11.73 0.56
C THR A 112 -2.48 12.78 1.61
N TYR A 113 -2.49 14.05 1.21
CA TYR A 113 -2.88 15.18 2.05
C TYR A 113 -4.31 15.65 1.72
N PRO A 114 -5.07 16.21 2.69
CA PRO A 114 -6.51 16.48 2.52
C PRO A 114 -6.86 17.79 1.79
N LEU A 115 -5.89 18.63 1.38
CA LEU A 115 -6.19 19.97 0.84
C LEU A 115 -6.80 19.94 -0.58
N ASP A 116 -6.59 18.89 -1.35
CA ASP A 116 -7.19 18.73 -2.69
C ASP A 116 -8.71 18.52 -2.63
N ASN A 117 -9.25 18.19 -1.46
CA ASN A 117 -10.69 18.13 -1.21
C ASN A 117 -11.41 19.47 -1.45
N ILE A 118 -10.71 20.60 -1.28
CA ILE A 118 -11.28 21.93 -1.49
C ILE A 118 -11.60 22.16 -2.98
N PRO A 119 -10.65 22.05 -3.91
CA PRO A 119 -10.95 22.16 -5.34
C PRO A 119 -11.81 21.01 -5.85
N ALA A 120 -11.66 19.77 -5.34
CA ALA A 120 -12.49 18.64 -5.74
C ALA A 120 -13.98 18.89 -5.48
N ARG A 121 -14.34 19.31 -4.29
CA ARG A 121 -15.72 19.72 -3.96
C ARG A 121 -16.22 20.86 -4.83
N LYS A 122 -15.38 21.87 -5.11
CA LYS A 122 -15.76 22.97 -5.99
C LYS A 122 -16.08 22.48 -7.40
N ILE A 123 -15.25 21.60 -7.95
CA ILE A 123 -15.46 20.98 -9.28
C ILE A 123 -16.76 20.17 -9.27
N ALA A 124 -16.97 19.33 -8.26
CA ALA A 124 -18.18 18.51 -8.13
C ALA A 124 -19.45 19.39 -8.12
N ARG A 125 -19.47 20.45 -7.31
CA ARG A 125 -20.60 21.40 -7.28
C ARG A 125 -20.86 22.09 -8.61
N LEU A 126 -19.80 22.46 -9.34
CA LEU A 126 -19.94 23.12 -10.65
C LEU A 126 -20.44 22.17 -11.74
N SER A 127 -20.26 20.86 -11.56
CA SER A 127 -20.67 19.80 -12.49
C SER A 127 -21.97 19.11 -12.08
N GLY A 128 -22.48 19.32 -10.86
CA GLY A 128 -23.57 18.52 -10.28
C GLY A 128 -23.16 17.09 -9.93
N ALA A 129 -21.86 16.83 -9.79
CA ALA A 129 -21.30 15.52 -9.53
C ALA A 129 -21.36 15.11 -8.06
N LYS A 130 -21.32 13.81 -7.80
CA LYS A 130 -20.99 13.26 -6.48
C LYS A 130 -19.52 13.55 -6.14
N TYR A 131 -19.21 13.63 -4.84
CA TYR A 131 -17.87 13.92 -4.35
C TYR A 131 -17.46 12.94 -3.26
N THR A 132 -16.28 12.33 -3.41
CA THR A 132 -15.71 11.42 -2.41
C THR A 132 -14.27 11.81 -2.06
N TYR A 133 -13.91 11.59 -0.81
CA TYR A 133 -12.52 11.62 -0.33
C TYR A 133 -12.03 10.21 -0.15
N GLU A 134 -10.92 9.89 -0.82
CA GLU A 134 -10.22 8.61 -0.68
C GLU A 134 -9.03 8.77 0.26
N ILE A 135 -9.01 7.98 1.34
CA ILE A 135 -7.99 8.03 2.38
C ILE A 135 -7.02 6.87 2.16
N HIS A 136 -5.76 7.20 1.86
CA HIS A 136 -4.63 6.24 1.78
C HIS A 136 -3.92 6.13 3.13
N ASP A 137 -3.88 7.24 3.87
CA ASP A 137 -3.20 7.40 5.14
C ASP A 137 -3.90 8.54 5.91
N ILE A 138 -3.90 8.47 7.24
CA ILE A 138 -4.61 9.47 8.05
C ILE A 138 -3.74 10.71 8.22
N TRP A 139 -4.02 11.75 7.45
CA TRP A 139 -3.41 13.06 7.57
C TRP A 139 -4.34 14.06 8.25
N PRO A 140 -3.82 14.85 9.22
CA PRO A 140 -2.42 15.07 9.58
C PRO A 140 -1.85 14.16 10.67
N LEU A 141 -2.55 13.11 11.08
CA LEU A 141 -2.08 12.25 12.17
C LEU A 141 -0.73 11.60 11.84
N SER A 142 -0.55 11.10 10.60
CA SER A 142 0.69 10.46 10.17
C SER A 142 1.92 11.38 10.27
N PRO A 143 1.95 12.60 9.72
CA PRO A 143 3.08 13.49 9.93
C PRO A 143 3.28 13.92 11.39
N MET A 144 2.24 13.94 12.22
CA MET A 144 2.39 14.20 13.66
C MET A 144 3.12 13.04 14.35
N LEU A 145 2.73 11.80 14.11
CA LEU A 145 3.27 10.62 14.78
C LEU A 145 4.62 10.18 14.21
N ILE A 146 4.77 10.21 12.88
CA ILE A 146 6.01 9.78 12.22
C ILE A 146 7.02 10.93 12.12
N GLY A 147 6.54 12.12 11.78
CA GLY A 147 7.38 13.30 11.57
C GLY A 147 7.62 14.14 12.82
N GLY A 148 7.02 13.80 13.97
CA GLY A 148 7.17 14.53 15.23
C GLY A 148 6.58 15.94 15.23
N TYR A 149 5.69 16.27 14.30
CA TYR A 149 5.09 17.60 14.24
C TYR A 149 4.08 17.81 15.38
N SER A 150 4.19 18.96 16.07
CA SER A 150 3.20 19.36 17.06
C SER A 150 1.82 19.60 16.41
N LYS A 151 0.75 19.26 17.12
CA LYS A 151 -0.63 19.57 16.70
C LYS A 151 -0.90 21.08 16.52
N TYR A 152 -0.04 21.93 17.11
CA TYR A 152 -0.12 23.40 16.98
C TYR A 152 0.69 23.95 15.82
N HIS A 153 1.49 23.09 15.13
CA HIS A 153 2.28 23.52 13.99
C HIS A 153 1.35 24.05 12.87
N PRO A 154 1.62 25.22 12.25
CA PRO A 154 0.72 25.83 11.27
C PRO A 154 0.35 24.89 10.12
N PHE A 155 1.30 24.12 9.61
CA PHE A 155 1.06 23.11 8.57
C PHE A 155 0.05 22.06 9.02
N ILE A 156 0.21 21.53 10.23
CA ILE A 156 -0.70 20.50 10.80
C ILE A 156 -2.12 21.07 10.96
N ARG A 157 -2.24 22.31 11.44
CA ARG A 157 -3.56 22.95 11.59
C ARG A 157 -4.27 23.15 10.25
N VAL A 158 -3.54 23.52 9.21
CA VAL A 158 -4.10 23.67 7.86
C VAL A 158 -4.52 22.30 7.29
N MET A 159 -3.72 21.26 7.48
CA MET A 159 -4.07 19.90 7.07
C MET A 159 -5.30 19.37 7.84
N GLN A 160 -5.34 19.61 9.16
CA GLN A 160 -6.48 19.21 9.99
C GLN A 160 -7.78 19.91 9.54
N TRP A 161 -7.70 21.20 9.24
CA TRP A 161 -8.85 21.92 8.69
C TRP A 161 -9.30 21.33 7.34
N GLY A 162 -8.36 20.92 6.49
CA GLY A 162 -8.68 20.26 5.21
C GLY A 162 -9.35 18.90 5.41
N GLU A 163 -8.90 18.11 6.37
CA GLU A 163 -9.51 16.84 6.74
C GLU A 163 -10.94 17.02 7.28
N ASP A 164 -11.12 17.90 8.26
CA ASP A 164 -12.44 18.21 8.83
C ASP A 164 -13.41 18.76 7.76
N TYR A 165 -12.87 19.59 6.85
CA TYR A 165 -13.65 20.08 5.72
C TYR A 165 -14.10 18.94 4.80
N ALA A 166 -13.23 17.98 4.51
CA ALA A 166 -13.57 16.83 3.67
C ALA A 166 -14.72 16.03 4.31
N TYR A 167 -14.55 15.55 5.54
CA TYR A 167 -15.56 14.73 6.23
C TYR A 167 -16.93 15.37 6.34
N LYS A 168 -16.97 16.68 6.57
CA LYS A 168 -18.23 17.44 6.66
C LYS A 168 -18.99 17.51 5.32
N HIS A 169 -18.31 17.36 4.19
CA HIS A 169 -18.91 17.73 2.90
C HIS A 169 -18.96 16.60 1.87
N VAL A 170 -18.31 15.47 2.11
CA VAL A 170 -18.31 14.32 1.18
C VAL A 170 -19.67 13.64 1.09
N ASP A 171 -19.99 13.06 -0.05
CA ASP A 171 -21.06 12.08 -0.17
C ASP A 171 -20.67 10.77 0.49
N LYS A 172 -19.43 10.31 0.27
CA LYS A 172 -18.82 9.14 0.90
C LYS A 172 -17.33 9.39 1.17
N VAL A 173 -16.80 8.71 2.18
CA VAL A 173 -15.37 8.48 2.36
C VAL A 173 -15.05 7.06 1.91
N VAL A 174 -14.04 6.91 1.09
CA VAL A 174 -13.45 5.60 0.76
C VAL A 174 -12.10 5.49 1.44
N SER A 175 -11.84 4.41 2.16
CA SER A 175 -10.58 4.23 2.89
C SER A 175 -9.95 2.88 2.59
N LEU A 176 -8.61 2.86 2.48
CA LEU A 176 -7.83 1.62 2.46
C LEU A 176 -7.77 0.98 3.86
N LEU A 177 -7.99 1.79 4.89
CA LEU A 177 -7.83 1.44 6.30
C LEU A 177 -9.17 0.98 6.85
N TRP A 178 -9.29 -0.30 7.15
CA TRP A 178 -10.56 -0.95 7.47
C TRP A 178 -11.18 -0.48 8.80
N ASN A 179 -10.39 0.05 9.71
CA ASN A 179 -10.80 0.49 11.04
C ASN A 179 -10.71 2.01 11.24
N ALA A 180 -10.74 2.80 10.15
CA ALA A 180 -10.63 4.26 10.23
C ALA A 180 -11.98 4.97 10.41
N GLU A 181 -13.11 4.25 10.42
CA GLU A 181 -14.44 4.85 10.47
C GLU A 181 -14.67 5.72 11.71
N ASP A 182 -14.26 5.24 12.89
CA ASP A 182 -14.47 5.96 14.15
C ASP A 182 -13.65 7.27 14.16
N HIS A 183 -12.41 7.24 13.69
CA HIS A 183 -11.64 8.49 13.50
C HIS A 183 -12.34 9.47 12.59
N CYS A 184 -12.85 9.01 11.45
CA CYS A 184 -13.58 9.88 10.52
C CYS A 184 -14.83 10.49 11.17
N LYS A 185 -15.59 9.70 11.96
CA LYS A 185 -16.78 10.16 12.69
C LYS A 185 -16.43 11.18 13.78
N GLU A 186 -15.38 10.94 14.56
CA GLU A 186 -14.88 11.88 15.56
C GLU A 186 -14.48 13.23 14.93
N ARG A 187 -14.07 13.21 13.64
CA ARG A 187 -13.71 14.39 12.86
C ARG A 187 -14.86 14.96 12.02
N GLY A 188 -16.08 14.46 12.17
CA GLY A 188 -17.31 15.03 11.61
C GLY A 188 -17.91 14.30 10.41
N LEU A 189 -17.48 13.08 10.11
CA LEU A 189 -18.15 12.25 9.10
C LEU A 189 -19.51 11.77 9.64
N ALA A 190 -20.56 11.96 8.85
CA ALA A 190 -21.89 11.46 9.20
C ALA A 190 -21.97 9.92 9.05
N ASP A 191 -22.85 9.31 9.84
CA ASP A 191 -23.08 7.85 9.80
C ASP A 191 -23.44 7.34 8.40
N GLY A 192 -22.97 6.13 8.10
CA GLY A 192 -23.22 5.44 6.83
C GLY A 192 -22.49 6.03 5.62
N LYS A 193 -21.54 6.92 5.83
CA LYS A 193 -20.75 7.50 4.74
C LYS A 193 -19.37 6.84 4.56
N PHE A 194 -18.94 5.97 5.44
CA PHE A 194 -17.66 5.27 5.35
C PHE A 194 -17.77 4.00 4.50
N VAL A 195 -16.77 3.77 3.64
CA VAL A 195 -16.64 2.57 2.80
C VAL A 195 -15.18 2.14 2.83
N CYS A 196 -14.93 0.88 3.17
CA CYS A 196 -13.58 0.33 3.13
C CYS A 196 -13.34 -0.37 1.79
N ILE A 197 -12.34 0.10 1.03
CA ILE A 197 -11.88 -0.50 -0.23
C ILE A 197 -10.35 -0.65 -0.12
N PRO A 198 -9.83 -1.80 0.30
CA PRO A 198 -8.39 -2.01 0.48
C PRO A 198 -7.65 -2.03 -0.88
N ASN A 199 -6.33 -2.19 -0.83
CA ASN A 199 -5.55 -2.45 -2.04
C ASN A 199 -5.86 -3.84 -2.59
N GLY A 200 -5.88 -3.92 -3.91
CA GLY A 200 -6.17 -5.13 -4.63
C GLY A 200 -4.95 -5.74 -5.32
N TYR A 201 -5.21 -6.79 -6.08
CA TYR A 201 -4.23 -7.41 -6.96
C TYR A 201 -4.80 -7.59 -8.37
N ASN A 202 -3.91 -7.72 -9.36
CA ASN A 202 -4.29 -8.06 -10.72
C ASN A 202 -4.17 -9.59 -10.90
N PRO A 203 -5.28 -10.34 -11.12
CA PRO A 203 -5.22 -11.79 -11.35
C PRO A 203 -4.28 -12.18 -12.50
N GLU A 204 -4.15 -11.34 -13.54
CA GLU A 204 -3.28 -11.59 -14.69
C GLU A 204 -1.78 -11.62 -14.31
N GLU A 205 -1.40 -10.95 -13.21
CA GLU A 205 -0.03 -10.94 -12.69
C GLU A 205 0.28 -12.16 -11.79
N TRP A 206 -0.74 -12.94 -11.42
CA TRP A 206 -0.67 -14.07 -10.48
C TRP A 206 -1.14 -15.40 -11.08
N VAL A 207 -1.05 -15.55 -12.40
CA VAL A 207 -1.32 -16.81 -13.09
C VAL A 207 -0.25 -17.87 -12.79
N SER A 208 -0.62 -19.15 -12.89
CA SER A 208 0.26 -20.28 -12.54
C SER A 208 1.64 -20.21 -13.20
N SER A 209 1.71 -19.77 -14.45
CA SER A 209 3.00 -19.62 -15.16
C SER A 209 3.99 -18.64 -14.52
N LYS A 210 3.52 -17.71 -13.68
CA LYS A 210 4.41 -16.78 -12.95
C LYS A 210 5.18 -17.45 -11.81
N PHE A 211 4.63 -18.52 -11.26
CA PHE A 211 5.31 -19.31 -10.24
C PHE A 211 6.45 -20.16 -10.82
N ASP A 212 6.41 -20.44 -12.12
CA ASP A 212 7.40 -21.27 -12.81
C ASP A 212 8.45 -20.46 -13.56
N LEU A 213 8.47 -19.13 -13.40
CA LEU A 213 9.51 -18.27 -13.93
C LEU A 213 10.88 -18.64 -13.33
N GLU A 214 11.90 -18.63 -14.18
CA GLU A 214 13.28 -18.82 -13.73
C GLU A 214 13.72 -17.67 -12.82
N ILE A 215 14.17 -18.00 -11.62
CA ILE A 215 14.78 -17.06 -10.69
C ILE A 215 16.30 -17.01 -10.92
N PRO A 216 17.00 -15.94 -10.48
CA PRO A 216 18.44 -15.84 -10.64
C PRO A 216 19.16 -17.08 -10.05
N LYS A 217 20.21 -17.53 -10.72
CA LYS A 217 20.92 -18.76 -10.35
C LYS A 217 21.40 -18.78 -8.90
N GLU A 218 21.85 -17.65 -8.37
CA GLU A 218 22.27 -17.56 -6.97
C GLU A 218 21.12 -17.83 -6.00
N HIS A 219 19.89 -17.33 -6.29
CA HIS A 219 18.70 -17.60 -5.50
C HIS A 219 18.34 -19.09 -5.56
N GLN A 220 18.34 -19.68 -6.77
CA GLN A 220 18.04 -21.08 -6.95
C GLN A 220 19.04 -21.97 -6.19
N THR A 221 20.34 -21.65 -6.25
CA THR A 221 21.37 -22.39 -5.52
C THR A 221 21.14 -22.39 -4.01
N VAL A 222 20.76 -21.23 -3.46
CA VAL A 222 20.44 -21.14 -2.03
C VAL A 222 19.23 -21.99 -1.69
N PHE A 223 18.11 -21.86 -2.42
CA PHE A 223 16.92 -22.66 -2.15
C PHE A 223 17.17 -24.17 -2.29
N ASP A 224 17.98 -24.58 -3.28
CA ASP A 224 18.35 -25.98 -3.44
C ASP A 224 19.18 -26.52 -2.27
N SER A 225 20.04 -25.69 -1.69
CA SER A 225 20.85 -26.06 -0.50
C SER A 225 20.03 -26.16 0.79
N LEU A 226 18.84 -25.57 0.81
CA LEU A 226 17.94 -25.54 1.97
C LEU A 226 16.83 -26.59 1.92
N LYS A 227 16.86 -27.51 0.94
CA LYS A 227 15.89 -28.60 0.85
C LYS A 227 15.81 -29.41 2.14
N GLY A 228 14.60 -29.59 2.63
CA GLY A 228 14.35 -30.30 3.91
C GLY A 228 14.32 -29.41 5.15
N LYS A 229 14.61 -28.10 5.00
CA LYS A 229 14.42 -27.12 6.08
C LYS A 229 13.10 -26.35 5.89
N THR A 230 12.56 -25.86 7.00
CA THR A 230 11.46 -24.88 6.97
C THR A 230 12.01 -23.49 6.70
N ILE A 231 11.61 -22.89 5.58
CA ILE A 231 12.10 -21.58 5.14
C ILE A 231 11.15 -20.47 5.62
N VAL A 232 11.66 -19.59 6.48
CA VAL A 232 10.99 -18.37 6.89
C VAL A 232 11.42 -17.25 5.95
N GLY A 233 10.51 -16.77 5.11
CA GLY A 233 10.80 -15.86 4.01
C GLY A 233 10.36 -14.41 4.26
N PHE A 234 11.15 -13.47 3.77
CA PHE A 234 10.78 -12.09 3.56
C PHE A 234 11.21 -11.64 2.16
N ALA A 235 10.30 -11.03 1.39
CA ALA A 235 10.61 -10.44 0.10
C ALA A 235 10.15 -8.99 0.03
N GLY A 236 11.11 -8.04 -0.13
CA GLY A 236 10.74 -6.61 -0.22
C GLY A 236 11.84 -5.63 0.15
N GLY A 237 11.47 -4.36 0.29
CA GLY A 237 12.40 -3.30 0.68
C GLY A 237 12.82 -3.41 2.15
N PHE A 238 14.11 -3.17 2.40
CA PHE A 238 14.70 -3.12 3.74
C PHE A 238 14.67 -1.67 4.24
N ALA A 239 13.46 -1.24 4.64
CA ALA A 239 13.19 0.08 5.19
C ALA A 239 12.89 -0.02 6.69
N ALA A 240 13.21 1.02 7.45
CA ALA A 240 12.97 1.07 8.89
C ALA A 240 11.51 0.80 9.26
N SER A 241 10.55 1.34 8.49
CA SER A 241 9.12 1.13 8.73
C SER A 241 8.65 -0.34 8.63
N GLY A 242 9.41 -1.17 7.90
CA GLY A 242 9.11 -2.61 7.78
C GLY A 242 9.63 -3.44 8.95
N ASN A 243 10.44 -2.86 9.81
CA ASN A 243 11.05 -3.48 11.00
C ASN A 243 11.58 -4.91 10.80
N VAL A 244 12.26 -5.13 9.67
CA VAL A 244 12.81 -6.46 9.32
C VAL A 244 13.95 -6.88 10.28
N ILE A 245 14.55 -5.91 10.99
CA ILE A 245 15.55 -6.20 12.02
C ILE A 245 15.00 -7.12 13.13
N SER A 246 13.72 -7.05 13.45
CA SER A 246 13.10 -7.95 14.44
C SER A 246 13.07 -9.40 13.95
N LEU A 247 12.92 -9.63 12.62
CA LEU A 247 13.06 -10.96 12.04
C LEU A 247 14.49 -11.47 12.13
N VAL A 248 15.50 -10.62 11.89
CA VAL A 248 16.92 -10.98 12.03
C VAL A 248 17.24 -11.34 13.49
N ASN A 249 16.71 -10.56 14.45
CA ASN A 249 16.87 -10.87 15.89
C ASN A 249 16.13 -12.15 16.30
N ALA A 250 14.99 -12.48 15.67
CA ALA A 250 14.34 -13.78 15.87
C ALA A 250 15.22 -14.93 15.36
N ALA A 251 15.97 -14.74 14.26
CA ALA A 251 16.93 -15.73 13.79
C ALA A 251 18.09 -15.94 14.79
N VAL A 252 18.50 -14.90 15.54
CA VAL A 252 19.47 -15.05 16.65
C VAL A 252 18.91 -15.96 17.73
N GLN A 253 17.66 -15.77 18.15
CA GLN A 253 17.02 -16.63 19.15
C GLN A 253 16.86 -18.09 18.69
N LEU A 254 16.64 -18.28 17.38
CA LEU A 254 16.43 -19.58 16.77
C LEU A 254 17.68 -20.21 16.15
N LYS A 255 18.88 -19.72 16.49
CA LYS A 255 20.15 -20.22 15.91
C LYS A 255 20.42 -21.71 16.13
N ASN A 256 19.83 -22.30 17.17
CA ASN A 256 19.94 -23.72 17.51
C ASN A 256 18.86 -24.60 16.83
N ARG A 257 17.88 -24.03 16.13
CA ARG A 257 16.87 -24.73 15.33
C ARG A 257 17.44 -24.98 13.94
N THR A 258 18.13 -26.11 13.79
CA THR A 258 18.83 -26.48 12.54
C THR A 258 17.88 -26.81 11.38
N ASP A 259 16.63 -27.08 11.69
CA ASP A 259 15.53 -27.34 10.78
C ASP A 259 14.87 -26.07 10.22
N VAL A 260 15.16 -24.90 10.78
CA VAL A 260 14.61 -23.59 10.34
C VAL A 260 15.70 -22.74 9.70
N HIS A 261 15.41 -22.14 8.56
CA HIS A 261 16.31 -21.20 7.89
C HIS A 261 15.57 -19.94 7.43
N PHE A 262 16.17 -18.77 7.62
CA PHE A 262 15.62 -17.49 7.23
C PHE A 262 16.17 -17.06 5.88
N VAL A 263 15.32 -16.69 4.95
CA VAL A 263 15.72 -16.16 3.64
C VAL A 263 15.10 -14.80 3.41
N MET A 264 15.94 -13.80 3.25
CA MET A 264 15.50 -12.41 3.03
C MET A 264 15.90 -11.97 1.62
N VAL A 265 14.94 -11.65 0.76
CA VAL A 265 15.17 -11.21 -0.62
C VAL A 265 14.82 -9.73 -0.73
N GLY A 266 15.84 -8.88 -0.95
CA GLY A 266 15.55 -7.44 -0.99
C GLY A 266 16.77 -6.54 -1.03
N LYS A 267 16.49 -5.25 -0.87
CA LYS A 267 17.49 -4.19 -0.73
C LYS A 267 16.92 -3.01 0.03
N GLY A 268 17.76 -2.20 0.62
CA GLY A 268 17.35 -0.96 1.28
C GLY A 268 18.38 -0.42 2.25
N PRO A 269 18.12 0.75 2.84
CA PRO A 269 19.08 1.44 3.70
C PRO A 269 19.40 0.69 4.98
N GLU A 270 18.52 -0.21 5.45
CA GLU A 270 18.71 -0.97 6.68
C GLU A 270 19.59 -2.23 6.52
N LEU A 271 19.99 -2.61 5.28
CA LEU A 271 20.81 -3.79 5.02
C LEU A 271 22.08 -3.86 5.88
N PRO A 272 22.87 -2.77 6.03
CA PRO A 272 24.11 -2.84 6.85
C PRO A 272 23.83 -3.18 8.32
N SER A 273 22.67 -2.79 8.86
CA SER A 273 22.29 -3.13 10.23
C SER A 273 21.98 -4.61 10.40
N TYR A 274 21.42 -5.24 9.37
CA TYR A 274 21.15 -6.69 9.37
C TYR A 274 22.42 -7.51 9.27
N GLU A 275 23.31 -7.14 8.34
CA GLU A 275 24.62 -7.78 8.15
C GLU A 275 25.46 -7.72 9.43
N LYS A 276 25.45 -6.59 10.10
CA LYS A 276 26.14 -6.42 11.40
C LYS A 276 25.65 -7.42 12.46
N VAL A 277 24.31 -7.56 12.63
CA VAL A 277 23.75 -8.52 13.60
C VAL A 277 24.09 -9.95 13.23
N ILE A 278 24.05 -10.30 11.94
CA ILE A 278 24.40 -11.64 11.43
C ILE A 278 25.87 -11.98 11.76
N GLU A 279 26.79 -11.04 11.50
CA GLU A 279 28.22 -11.23 11.73
C GLU A 279 28.55 -11.32 13.23
N GLU A 280 28.05 -10.38 14.05
CA GLU A 280 28.29 -10.35 15.50
C GLU A 280 27.79 -11.62 16.20
N ASN A 281 26.68 -12.22 15.74
CA ASN A 281 26.13 -13.44 16.32
C ASN A 281 26.57 -14.72 15.60
N LYS A 282 27.40 -14.61 14.55
CA LYS A 282 27.87 -15.71 13.72
C LYS A 282 26.73 -16.62 13.24
N LEU A 283 25.67 -16.00 12.71
CA LEU A 283 24.48 -16.74 12.29
C LEU A 283 24.73 -17.54 11.02
N THR A 284 24.32 -18.79 11.03
CA THR A 284 24.37 -19.71 9.87
C THR A 284 22.97 -20.12 9.41
N ASN A 285 21.94 -19.65 10.11
CA ASN A 285 20.54 -19.97 9.85
C ASN A 285 19.79 -18.83 9.12
N ILE A 286 20.51 -17.87 8.54
CA ILE A 286 19.92 -16.76 7.77
C ILE A 286 20.75 -16.47 6.52
N THR A 287 20.07 -16.17 5.41
CA THR A 287 20.68 -15.79 4.14
C THR A 287 19.96 -14.56 3.58
N ILE A 288 20.73 -13.55 3.18
CA ILE A 288 20.23 -12.37 2.47
C ILE A 288 20.57 -12.51 0.99
N LEU A 289 19.56 -12.32 0.13
CA LEU A 289 19.68 -12.39 -1.32
C LEU A 289 19.33 -11.05 -1.96
N PRO A 290 19.91 -10.70 -3.10
CA PRO A 290 19.59 -9.49 -3.85
C PRO A 290 18.10 -9.38 -4.21
N SER A 291 17.62 -8.14 -4.39
CA SER A 291 16.25 -7.90 -4.83
C SER A 291 16.01 -8.40 -6.25
N VAL A 292 14.80 -8.90 -6.50
CA VAL A 292 14.36 -9.32 -7.83
C VAL A 292 13.27 -8.37 -8.37
N PRO A 293 13.01 -8.33 -9.69
CA PRO A 293 11.85 -7.65 -10.26
C PRO A 293 10.54 -8.16 -9.66
N LYS A 294 9.53 -7.29 -9.56
CA LYS A 294 8.20 -7.64 -8.99
C LYS A 294 7.57 -8.87 -9.68
N SER A 295 7.80 -9.03 -10.98
CA SER A 295 7.29 -10.18 -11.75
C SER A 295 7.82 -11.54 -11.29
N LEU A 296 8.95 -11.57 -10.58
CA LEU A 296 9.55 -12.80 -10.04
C LEU A 296 9.15 -13.09 -8.58
N ILE A 297 8.40 -12.19 -7.93
CA ILE A 297 7.97 -12.39 -6.53
C ILE A 297 7.16 -13.69 -6.34
N PRO A 298 6.22 -14.06 -7.23
CA PRO A 298 5.55 -15.36 -7.11
C PRO A 298 6.52 -16.55 -7.14
N ALA A 299 7.52 -16.50 -8.04
CA ALA A 299 8.53 -17.56 -8.19
C ALA A 299 9.51 -17.62 -7.01
N ILE A 300 9.78 -16.51 -6.33
CA ILE A 300 10.56 -16.47 -5.08
C ILE A 300 9.73 -17.00 -3.92
N ASN A 301 8.53 -16.46 -3.74
CA ASN A 301 7.68 -16.77 -2.57
C ASN A 301 7.27 -18.24 -2.52
N LYS A 302 7.18 -18.95 -3.66
CA LYS A 302 6.88 -20.40 -3.67
C LYS A 302 7.89 -21.26 -2.93
N HIS A 303 9.11 -20.74 -2.68
CA HIS A 303 10.15 -21.43 -1.93
C HIS A 303 10.05 -21.21 -0.42
N PHE A 304 9.19 -20.32 0.03
CA PHE A 304 8.96 -20.07 1.47
C PHE A 304 7.94 -21.07 2.04
N ASP A 305 8.11 -21.41 3.31
CA ASP A 305 7.13 -22.19 4.09
C ASP A 305 6.32 -21.30 5.02
N ILE A 306 6.90 -20.21 5.49
CA ILE A 306 6.33 -19.21 6.40
C ILE A 306 6.75 -17.83 5.88
N ALA A 307 5.83 -16.89 5.79
CA ALA A 307 6.15 -15.51 5.44
C ALA A 307 6.15 -14.61 6.67
N HIS A 308 7.05 -13.62 6.70
CA HIS A 308 7.05 -12.58 7.75
C HIS A 308 6.62 -11.22 7.19
N LEU A 309 5.73 -10.57 7.92
CA LEU A 309 5.28 -9.20 7.66
C LEU A 309 5.46 -8.38 8.94
N GLY A 310 6.45 -7.48 8.95
CA GLY A 310 6.76 -6.63 10.10
C GLY A 310 6.35 -5.18 9.92
N GLY A 311 6.26 -4.49 11.03
CA GLY A 311 6.10 -3.05 11.13
C GLY A 311 6.70 -2.54 12.44
N THR A 312 6.97 -1.24 12.53
CA THR A 312 7.37 -0.58 13.78
C THR A 312 6.16 -0.38 14.68
N HIS A 313 6.39 -0.18 15.98
CA HIS A 313 5.33 0.29 16.88
C HIS A 313 4.71 1.57 16.35
N SER A 314 3.41 1.54 16.08
CA SER A 314 2.70 2.71 15.61
C SER A 314 1.22 2.68 15.97
N VAL A 315 0.76 3.75 16.61
CA VAL A 315 -0.66 3.99 16.87
C VAL A 315 -1.47 4.06 15.56
N LEU A 316 -0.83 4.36 14.42
CA LEU A 316 -1.50 4.39 13.12
C LEU A 316 -2.01 3.02 12.69
N HIS A 317 -1.36 1.94 13.10
CA HIS A 317 -1.76 0.59 12.73
C HIS A 317 -3.11 0.16 13.33
N GLN A 318 -3.58 0.81 14.40
CA GLN A 318 -4.93 0.57 14.94
C GLN A 318 -6.06 0.87 13.94
N TYR A 319 -5.81 1.76 12.97
CA TYR A 319 -6.77 2.10 11.94
C TYR A 319 -6.83 1.08 10.80
N GLY A 320 -5.97 0.07 10.84
CA GLY A 320 -5.85 -0.96 9.82
C GLY A 320 -4.67 -0.71 8.89
N THR A 321 -4.31 -1.75 8.17
CA THR A 321 -3.24 -1.72 7.17
C THR A 321 -3.70 -2.32 5.85
N SER A 322 -3.03 -1.99 4.76
CA SER A 322 -3.29 -2.54 3.43
C SER A 322 -1.97 -2.84 2.71
N TYR A 323 -1.19 -3.75 3.31
CA TYR A 323 0.14 -4.11 2.79
C TYR A 323 0.06 -4.98 1.54
N ASN A 324 0.66 -4.53 0.44
CA ASN A 324 0.77 -5.31 -0.80
C ASN A 324 1.47 -6.66 -0.57
N LYS A 325 2.53 -6.69 0.26
CA LYS A 325 3.24 -7.94 0.60
C LYS A 325 2.35 -8.99 1.24
N MET A 326 1.39 -8.57 2.08
CA MET A 326 0.42 -9.49 2.70
C MET A 326 -0.39 -10.21 1.62
N THR A 327 -0.88 -9.46 0.64
CA THR A 327 -1.60 -10.00 -0.51
C THR A 327 -0.71 -10.96 -1.31
N ASP A 328 0.55 -10.60 -1.56
CA ASP A 328 1.52 -11.45 -2.28
C ASP A 328 1.76 -12.78 -1.55
N TYR A 329 1.93 -12.76 -0.23
CA TYR A 329 2.10 -13.96 0.58
C TYR A 329 0.85 -14.84 0.63
N MET A 330 -0.33 -14.23 0.79
CA MET A 330 -1.61 -14.94 0.78
C MET A 330 -1.85 -15.63 -0.56
N LEU A 331 -1.55 -14.99 -1.69
CA LEU A 331 -1.68 -15.58 -3.03
C LEU A 331 -0.74 -16.78 -3.23
N CYS A 332 0.38 -16.82 -2.51
CA CYS A 332 1.28 -17.97 -2.47
C CYS A 332 0.85 -19.06 -1.48
N SER A 333 -0.30 -18.92 -0.83
CA SER A 333 -0.78 -19.82 0.23
C SER A 333 0.22 -19.98 1.39
N LEU A 334 0.92 -18.91 1.76
CA LEU A 334 1.86 -18.91 2.87
C LEU A 334 1.16 -18.53 4.17
N PRO A 335 1.38 -19.27 5.28
CA PRO A 335 1.03 -18.78 6.59
C PRO A 335 1.92 -17.60 6.95
N ILE A 336 1.33 -16.56 7.57
CA ILE A 336 2.00 -15.29 7.83
C ILE A 336 2.24 -15.11 9.32
N VAL A 337 3.49 -14.81 9.71
CA VAL A 337 3.78 -14.19 11.01
C VAL A 337 3.73 -12.68 10.81
N GLN A 338 2.67 -12.05 11.33
CA GLN A 338 2.47 -10.61 11.25
C GLN A 338 2.85 -9.95 12.56
N SER A 339 3.96 -9.21 12.59
CA SER A 339 4.39 -8.41 13.75
C SER A 339 4.04 -6.94 13.55
N VAL A 340 2.78 -6.61 13.75
CA VAL A 340 2.20 -5.27 13.55
C VAL A 340 1.12 -5.01 14.60
N ASP A 341 1.03 -3.77 15.12
CA ASP A 341 0.04 -3.36 16.12
C ASP A 341 -1.35 -3.13 15.48
N GLU A 342 -1.89 -4.17 14.87
CA GLU A 342 -3.17 -4.16 14.15
C GLU A 342 -4.13 -5.21 14.76
N PRO A 343 -4.81 -4.90 15.87
CA PRO A 343 -5.78 -5.82 16.47
C PRO A 343 -6.91 -6.16 15.49
N GLY A 344 -7.25 -7.45 15.36
CA GLY A 344 -8.26 -7.87 14.40
C GLY A 344 -7.81 -7.73 12.93
N SER A 345 -6.52 -7.89 12.67
CA SER A 345 -5.96 -7.87 11.31
C SER A 345 -6.60 -8.92 10.40
N VAL A 346 -6.45 -8.75 9.10
CA VAL A 346 -6.92 -9.74 8.12
C VAL A 346 -6.30 -11.11 8.38
N VAL A 347 -5.02 -11.18 8.78
CA VAL A 347 -4.32 -12.43 9.10
C VAL A 347 -5.04 -13.18 10.24
N GLU A 348 -5.46 -12.46 11.29
CA GLU A 348 -6.21 -13.04 12.42
C GLU A 348 -7.62 -13.43 12.01
N ARG A 349 -8.38 -12.51 11.38
CA ARG A 349 -9.79 -12.74 11.01
C ARG A 349 -9.96 -13.91 10.04
N VAL A 350 -9.04 -14.09 9.12
CA VAL A 350 -9.06 -15.17 8.13
C VAL A 350 -8.45 -16.46 8.69
N GLY A 351 -7.63 -16.34 9.73
CA GLY A 351 -6.91 -17.47 10.31
C GLY A 351 -5.84 -18.04 9.37
N CYS A 352 -5.15 -17.17 8.63
CA CYS A 352 -4.11 -17.53 7.69
C CYS A 352 -2.68 -17.28 8.22
N GLY A 353 -2.55 -17.12 9.55
CA GLY A 353 -1.26 -16.88 10.18
C GLY A 353 -1.41 -16.55 11.67
N ILE A 354 -0.36 -15.99 12.22
CA ILE A 354 -0.27 -15.57 13.62
C ILE A 354 0.14 -14.10 13.65
N ARG A 355 -0.69 -13.25 14.30
CA ARG A 355 -0.30 -11.88 14.60
C ARG A 355 0.37 -11.82 15.97
N VAL A 356 1.40 -11.06 16.08
CA VAL A 356 2.09 -10.71 17.32
C VAL A 356 2.29 -9.20 17.39
N GLU A 357 2.62 -8.70 18.57
CA GLU A 357 2.96 -7.29 18.78
C GLU A 357 4.17 -6.89 17.92
N ALA A 358 4.15 -5.66 17.41
CA ALA A 358 5.28 -5.12 16.67
C ALA A 358 6.55 -5.13 17.54
N GLU A 359 7.72 -5.32 16.93
CA GLU A 359 9.04 -5.27 17.57
C GLU A 359 9.28 -6.32 18.68
N ASN A 360 8.31 -7.16 19.00
CA ASN A 360 8.44 -8.21 20.01
C ASN A 360 9.14 -9.44 19.43
N VAL A 361 10.48 -9.45 19.52
CA VAL A 361 11.34 -10.49 18.94
C VAL A 361 11.01 -11.89 19.49
N GLU A 362 10.74 -11.99 20.79
CA GLU A 362 10.38 -13.28 21.44
C GLU A 362 9.05 -13.81 20.90
N ALA A 363 8.03 -12.95 20.79
CA ALA A 363 6.74 -13.32 20.23
C ALA A 363 6.85 -13.74 18.76
N ILE A 364 7.70 -13.05 17.96
CA ILE A 364 7.99 -13.42 16.56
C ILE A 364 8.63 -14.81 16.52
N ALA A 365 9.67 -15.05 17.33
CA ALA A 365 10.36 -16.35 17.39
C ALA A 365 9.41 -17.48 17.78
N ASN A 366 8.59 -17.27 18.82
CA ASN A 366 7.61 -18.26 19.28
C ASN A 366 6.53 -18.55 18.22
N ALA A 367 6.06 -17.55 17.49
CA ALA A 367 5.13 -17.72 16.39
C ALA A 367 5.75 -18.53 15.23
N ILE A 368 7.01 -18.26 14.90
CA ILE A 368 7.77 -19.02 13.90
C ILE A 368 7.91 -20.49 14.34
N VAL A 369 8.31 -20.74 15.59
CA VAL A 369 8.42 -22.11 16.13
C VAL A 369 7.09 -22.84 16.03
N LYS A 370 6.00 -22.19 16.46
CA LYS A 370 4.65 -22.80 16.38
C LYS A 370 4.27 -23.20 14.97
N LEU A 371 4.58 -22.38 13.97
CA LEU A 371 4.32 -22.69 12.57
C LEU A 371 5.31 -23.73 12.02
N ALA A 372 6.59 -23.68 12.41
CA ALA A 372 7.59 -24.64 11.96
C ALA A 372 7.32 -26.05 12.48
N ASP A 373 6.79 -26.19 13.70
CA ASP A 373 6.43 -27.48 14.32
C ASP A 373 5.14 -28.09 13.71
N MET A 374 4.38 -27.34 12.92
CA MET A 374 3.26 -27.88 12.12
C MET A 374 3.80 -28.70 10.94
N SER A 375 3.04 -29.69 10.50
CA SER A 375 3.30 -30.36 9.24
C SER A 375 3.19 -29.39 8.04
N SER A 376 3.84 -29.70 6.93
CA SER A 376 3.73 -28.92 5.70
C SER A 376 2.27 -28.78 5.24
N GLU A 377 1.45 -29.84 5.42
CA GLU A 377 0.04 -29.81 5.04
C GLU A 377 -0.80 -28.88 5.92
N GLU A 378 -0.53 -28.82 7.21
CA GLU A 378 -1.20 -27.88 8.14
C GLU A 378 -0.84 -26.44 7.78
N ARG A 379 0.46 -26.15 7.52
CA ARG A 379 0.89 -24.82 7.06
C ARG A 379 0.19 -24.41 5.77
N LYS A 380 0.17 -25.30 4.77
CA LYS A 380 -0.51 -25.06 3.49
C LYS A 380 -2.02 -24.88 3.67
N ALA A 381 -2.66 -25.65 4.54
CA ALA A 381 -4.08 -25.48 4.84
C ALA A 381 -4.38 -24.12 5.47
N MET A 382 -3.51 -23.65 6.37
CA MET A 382 -3.61 -22.31 6.96
C MET A 382 -3.43 -21.22 5.87
N GLY A 383 -2.39 -21.33 5.04
CA GLY A 383 -2.11 -20.38 3.97
C GLY A 383 -3.21 -20.33 2.89
N ARG A 384 -3.83 -21.47 2.54
CA ARG A 384 -4.97 -21.54 1.60
C ARG A 384 -6.14 -20.63 2.00
N LYS A 385 -6.43 -20.49 3.28
CA LYS A 385 -7.47 -19.54 3.75
C LYS A 385 -7.17 -18.12 3.35
N GLY A 386 -5.89 -17.71 3.42
CA GLY A 386 -5.45 -16.39 2.94
C GLY A 386 -5.65 -16.22 1.44
N LYS A 387 -5.26 -17.23 0.65
CA LYS A 387 -5.42 -17.23 -0.80
C LYS A 387 -6.89 -17.11 -1.19
N GLU A 388 -7.76 -17.95 -0.64
CA GLU A 388 -9.20 -17.92 -0.89
C GLU A 388 -9.83 -16.56 -0.54
N TYR A 389 -9.39 -15.95 0.56
CA TYR A 389 -9.83 -14.60 0.94
C TYR A 389 -9.44 -13.56 -0.11
N VAL A 390 -8.17 -13.56 -0.55
CA VAL A 390 -7.66 -12.61 -1.53
C VAL A 390 -8.35 -12.80 -2.88
N GLU A 391 -8.42 -14.02 -3.39
CA GLU A 391 -9.05 -14.33 -4.68
C GLU A 391 -10.53 -13.93 -4.71
N LYS A 392 -11.24 -14.07 -3.60
CA LYS A 392 -12.66 -13.71 -3.48
C LYS A 392 -12.88 -12.21 -3.31
N ASN A 393 -12.01 -11.50 -2.56
CA ASN A 393 -12.33 -10.18 -2.05
C ASN A 393 -11.47 -9.06 -2.65
N LEU A 394 -10.27 -9.35 -3.13
CA LEU A 394 -9.29 -8.34 -3.51
C LEU A 394 -8.91 -8.24 -5.00
N PRO A 395 -9.59 -8.88 -5.99
CA PRO A 395 -9.35 -8.54 -7.39
C PRO A 395 -9.69 -7.08 -7.65
N TRP A 396 -8.84 -6.37 -8.41
CA TRP A 396 -9.12 -4.96 -8.74
C TRP A 396 -10.47 -4.77 -9.43
N SER A 397 -10.91 -5.73 -10.25
CA SER A 397 -12.23 -5.70 -10.88
C SER A 397 -13.36 -5.63 -9.87
N LYS A 398 -13.31 -6.45 -8.82
CA LYS A 398 -14.28 -6.43 -7.72
C LYS A 398 -14.21 -5.13 -6.92
N LEU A 399 -13.01 -4.70 -6.54
CA LEU A 399 -12.83 -3.49 -5.74
C LEU A 399 -13.27 -2.24 -6.50
N ALA A 400 -13.04 -2.19 -7.82
CA ALA A 400 -13.49 -1.10 -8.67
C ALA A 400 -15.04 -1.04 -8.76
N GLU A 401 -15.69 -2.20 -8.86
CA GLU A 401 -17.16 -2.29 -8.80
C GLU A 401 -17.67 -1.84 -7.42
N ASP A 402 -17.10 -2.39 -6.33
CA ASP A 402 -17.51 -2.07 -4.95
C ASP A 402 -17.30 -0.56 -4.62
N PHE A 403 -16.26 0.05 -5.19
CA PHE A 403 -16.01 1.48 -5.06
C PHE A 403 -17.15 2.33 -5.63
N LEU A 404 -17.69 1.96 -6.80
CA LEU A 404 -18.72 2.74 -7.48
C LEU A 404 -20.15 2.47 -6.98
N LYS A 405 -20.42 1.32 -6.36
CA LYS A 405 -21.77 0.96 -5.86
C LYS A 405 -22.47 2.07 -5.06
N PRO A 406 -21.79 2.76 -4.11
CA PRO A 406 -22.43 3.83 -3.33
C PRO A 406 -22.83 5.09 -4.12
N PHE A 407 -22.37 5.21 -5.38
CA PHE A 407 -22.57 6.39 -6.24
C PHE A 407 -23.49 6.10 -7.43
N GLN A 408 -23.98 4.88 -7.58
CA GLN A 408 -24.85 4.44 -8.69
C GLN A 408 -26.35 4.53 -8.35
N SER A 409 -26.68 4.89 -7.12
CA SER A 409 -28.06 5.05 -6.63
C SER A 409 -28.58 6.48 -6.78
#